data_566ab329f29807c795f83043641aa9de
#
_entry.id   566ab329f29807c795f83043641aa9de
#
_cell.length_a   1.000
_cell.length_b   1.000
_cell.length_c   1.000
_cell.angle_alpha   90.00
_cell.angle_beta   90.00
_cell.angle_gamma   90.00
#
_symmetry.space_group_name_H-M   'P 1'
#
loop_
_entity.id
_entity.type
_entity.pdbx_description
1 polymer ?
#
loop_
_entity_poly.entity_id
_entity_poly.type
_entity_poly.pdbx_seq_one_letter_code
_entity_poly.pdbx_strand_id
1 'polypeptide(L)'
;LNNLSGNDYSPWPKQALHLFEDKNEKISSDFIDKIDNNYSKSLEMIIKDPLFKDTDWWLECRNEFKKIFLNDKNKVNLNALNNFRNNSETKAEILEYHNYISSQNSKFKNMVKSLSLVNLYHKLSDHIDLNILRMSSESEIGNDLCPQYRGQRLSVRILRYAYYASQIQKNTNLKTNNKNTIIDIGGGYGGLSRILKNIYLESTFVIIELPELCFLATFFLKKCFPNKKIGTLSDFSQLQSITKKDIV
;
A
#
# COMPACT_ATOMS: atom_id res chain seq x y z
N LEU A 1 5.36 -31.91 -1.65
CA LEU A 1 4.31 -30.87 -1.44
C LEU A 1 3.77 -30.30 -2.77
N ASN A 2 4.02 -30.96 -3.91
CA ASN A 2 3.65 -30.47 -5.23
C ASN A 2 2.36 -31.08 -5.81
N ASN A 3 1.56 -31.81 -5.03
CA ASN A 3 0.32 -32.43 -5.52
C ASN A 3 -0.80 -32.32 -4.47
N LEU A 4 -1.35 -31.13 -4.30
CA LEU A 4 -2.73 -30.97 -3.85
C LEU A 4 -3.48 -30.22 -4.97
N SER A 5 -3.87 -30.97 -5.99
CA SER A 5 -4.89 -30.57 -6.96
C SER A 5 -6.24 -30.53 -6.26
N GLY A 6 -6.47 -29.51 -5.49
CA GLY A 6 -7.79 -29.18 -4.96
C GLY A 6 -8.53 -28.41 -6.05
N ASN A 7 -9.71 -28.90 -6.43
CA ASN A 7 -10.62 -28.36 -7.40
C ASN A 7 -10.70 -26.83 -7.32
N ASP A 8 -10.39 -26.19 -8.42
CA ASP A 8 -10.40 -24.73 -8.65
C ASP A 8 -11.86 -24.22 -8.69
N TYR A 9 -12.55 -24.25 -7.56
CA TYR A 9 -13.84 -23.59 -7.40
C TYR A 9 -13.64 -22.11 -7.02
N SER A 10 -13.01 -21.36 -7.92
CA SER A 10 -13.08 -19.90 -7.87
C SER A 10 -14.08 -19.46 -8.93
N PRO A 11 -15.26 -18.91 -8.58
CA PRO A 11 -16.18 -18.30 -9.54
C PRO A 11 -15.61 -17.02 -10.16
N TRP A 12 -14.44 -16.57 -9.68
CA TRP A 12 -13.77 -15.38 -10.18
C TRP A 12 -12.64 -15.81 -11.12
N PRO A 13 -12.55 -15.22 -12.31
CA PRO A 13 -11.45 -15.50 -13.22
C PRO A 13 -10.12 -15.20 -12.52
N LYS A 14 -9.12 -16.07 -12.70
CA LYS A 14 -7.73 -15.89 -12.20
C LYS A 14 -7.15 -14.52 -12.57
N GLN A 15 -7.73 -13.85 -13.55
CA GLN A 15 -7.43 -12.51 -14.01
C GLN A 15 -7.88 -11.39 -13.05
N ALA A 16 -8.85 -11.62 -12.17
CA ALA A 16 -9.39 -10.55 -11.31
C ALA A 16 -8.41 -10.05 -10.25
N LEU A 17 -7.46 -10.89 -9.84
CA LEU A 17 -6.46 -10.57 -8.80
C LEU A 17 -5.31 -9.66 -9.29
N HIS A 18 -5.11 -9.57 -10.61
CA HIS A 18 -4.04 -8.79 -11.22
C HIS A 18 -4.52 -7.76 -12.24
N LEU A 19 -5.84 -7.56 -12.33
CA LEU A 19 -6.46 -6.70 -13.36
C LEU A 19 -5.98 -5.25 -13.34
N PHE A 20 -5.33 -4.82 -12.28
CA PHE A 20 -4.95 -3.41 -12.09
C PHE A 20 -3.47 -3.19 -11.77
N GLU A 21 -2.68 -4.24 -11.59
CA GLU A 21 -1.25 -4.09 -11.32
C GLU A 21 -0.44 -4.30 -12.61
N ASP A 22 0.17 -3.25 -13.13
CA ASP A 22 1.15 -3.34 -14.19
C ASP A 22 2.57 -3.13 -13.63
N LYS A 23 3.31 -4.25 -13.46
CA LYS A 23 4.69 -4.22 -12.99
C LYS A 23 5.64 -3.53 -13.94
N ASN A 24 5.30 -3.52 -15.23
CA ASN A 24 6.14 -3.01 -16.31
C ASN A 24 5.80 -1.56 -16.66
N GLU A 25 4.73 -1.00 -16.07
CA GLU A 25 4.41 0.38 -16.33
C GLU A 25 5.56 1.29 -15.89
N LYS A 26 6.17 1.95 -16.85
CA LYS A 26 7.13 3.01 -16.58
C LYS A 26 6.36 4.24 -16.13
N ILE A 27 6.52 4.60 -14.87
CA ILE A 27 6.02 5.89 -14.39
C ILE A 27 6.76 6.98 -15.15
N SER A 28 6.01 7.92 -15.72
CA SER A 28 6.60 9.04 -16.48
C SER A 28 7.44 9.95 -15.57
N SER A 29 8.48 10.55 -16.11
CA SER A 29 9.27 11.57 -15.40
C SER A 29 8.38 12.69 -14.88
N ASP A 30 7.41 13.15 -15.67
CA ASP A 30 6.48 14.21 -15.29
C ASP A 30 5.64 13.85 -14.05
N PHE A 31 5.29 12.57 -13.90
CA PHE A 31 4.57 12.13 -12.70
C PHE A 31 5.47 12.13 -11.47
N ILE A 32 6.72 11.70 -11.62
CA ILE A 32 7.72 11.75 -10.54
C ILE A 32 8.00 13.19 -10.13
N ASP A 33 8.24 14.08 -11.10
CA ASP A 33 8.48 15.51 -10.84
C ASP A 33 7.28 16.16 -10.13
N LYS A 34 6.06 15.74 -10.48
CA LYS A 34 4.84 16.22 -9.81
C LYS A 34 4.74 15.75 -8.37
N ILE A 35 5.07 14.49 -8.09
CA ILE A 35 5.09 13.97 -6.70
C ILE A 35 6.14 14.73 -5.89
N ASP A 36 7.33 14.93 -6.45
CA ASP A 36 8.43 15.61 -5.81
C ASP A 36 8.09 17.07 -5.49
N ASN A 37 7.49 17.78 -6.45
CA ASN A 37 7.00 19.15 -6.24
C ASN A 37 5.93 19.24 -5.15
N ASN A 38 4.98 18.29 -5.14
CA ASN A 38 3.94 18.28 -4.11
C ASN A 38 4.50 17.96 -2.73
N TYR A 39 5.47 17.05 -2.65
CA TYR A 39 6.17 16.73 -1.42
C TYR A 39 6.91 17.96 -0.87
N SER A 40 7.66 18.67 -1.72
CA SER A 40 8.39 19.88 -1.35
C SER A 40 7.46 20.98 -0.83
N LYS A 41 6.33 21.23 -1.51
CA LYS A 41 5.32 22.19 -1.07
C LYS A 41 4.69 21.82 0.27
N SER A 42 4.35 20.53 0.47
CA SER A 42 3.79 20.06 1.74
C SER A 42 4.76 20.24 2.90
N LEU A 43 6.05 19.99 2.67
CA LEU A 43 7.09 20.26 3.67
C LEU A 43 7.20 21.74 4.01
N GLU A 44 7.16 22.62 3.01
CA GLU A 44 7.20 24.09 3.24
C GLU A 44 6.02 24.55 4.10
N MET A 45 4.82 24.01 3.88
CA MET A 45 3.65 24.35 4.68
C MET A 45 3.82 23.93 6.14
N ILE A 46 4.29 22.70 6.39
CA ILE A 46 4.53 22.19 7.74
C ILE A 46 5.59 23.02 8.47
N ILE A 47 6.67 23.39 7.80
CA ILE A 47 7.73 24.20 8.39
C ILE A 47 7.25 25.60 8.77
N LYS A 48 6.32 26.18 8.00
CA LYS A 48 5.81 27.54 8.22
C LYS A 48 4.72 27.61 9.29
N ASP A 49 4.01 26.54 9.56
CA ASP A 49 2.90 26.52 10.51
C ASP A 49 3.33 25.90 11.86
N PRO A 50 3.37 26.71 12.95
CA PRO A 50 3.76 26.20 14.26
C PRO A 50 2.84 25.13 14.84
N LEU A 51 1.61 24.96 14.33
CA LEU A 51 0.70 23.90 14.71
C LEU A 51 1.17 22.52 14.24
N PHE A 52 1.99 22.46 13.19
CA PHE A 52 2.53 21.21 12.63
C PHE A 52 3.98 20.97 13.07
N LYS A 53 4.35 21.44 14.25
CA LYS A 53 5.70 21.20 14.76
C LYS A 53 5.94 19.71 14.95
N ASP A 54 6.93 19.18 14.23
CA ASP A 54 7.36 17.79 14.38
C ASP A 54 7.84 17.51 15.80
N THR A 55 7.54 16.31 16.28
CA THR A 55 8.29 15.75 17.39
C THR A 55 9.67 15.31 16.93
N ASP A 56 10.64 15.21 17.84
CA ASP A 56 12.00 14.78 17.51
C ASP A 56 12.02 13.43 16.78
N TRP A 57 11.12 12.53 17.15
CA TRP A 57 10.96 11.24 16.52
C TRP A 57 10.54 11.35 15.03
N TRP A 58 9.55 12.20 14.70
CA TRP A 58 9.14 12.42 13.31
C TRP A 58 10.21 13.12 12.48
N LEU A 59 10.97 14.02 13.10
CA LEU A 59 12.11 14.67 12.44
C LEU A 59 13.19 13.65 12.06
N GLU A 60 13.49 12.69 12.96
CA GLU A 60 14.41 11.59 12.67
C GLU A 60 13.89 10.71 11.52
N CYS A 61 12.62 10.30 11.56
CA CYS A 61 11.98 9.54 10.50
C CYS A 61 12.05 10.24 9.14
N ARG A 62 11.80 11.55 9.11
CA ARG A 62 11.90 12.37 7.90
C ARG A 62 13.32 12.43 7.35
N ASN A 63 14.31 12.58 8.21
CA ASN A 63 15.71 12.59 7.81
C ASN A 63 16.14 11.25 7.22
N GLU A 64 15.68 10.14 7.78
CA GLU A 64 15.94 8.81 7.21
C GLU A 64 15.24 8.61 5.88
N PHE A 65 13.98 9.05 5.76
CA PHE A 65 13.26 9.01 4.50
C PHE A 65 14.04 9.73 3.40
N LYS A 66 14.52 10.95 3.67
CA LYS A 66 15.32 11.71 2.72
C LYS A 66 16.58 10.98 2.29
N LYS A 67 17.33 10.40 3.23
CA LYS A 67 18.55 9.63 2.94
C LYS A 67 18.31 8.45 2.02
N ILE A 68 17.16 7.79 2.14
CA ILE A 68 16.82 6.58 1.39
C ILE A 68 16.24 6.93 0.02
N PHE A 69 15.25 7.83 0.00
CA PHE A 69 14.41 8.07 -1.18
C PHE A 69 14.83 9.28 -2.01
N LEU A 70 15.73 10.11 -1.51
CA LEU A 70 16.30 11.22 -2.27
C LEU A 70 17.81 11.02 -2.45
N ASN A 71 18.32 11.48 -3.59
CA ASN A 71 19.77 11.52 -3.84
C ASN A 71 20.39 12.83 -3.30
N ASP A 72 21.73 12.97 -3.43
CA ASP A 72 22.49 14.15 -2.99
C ASP A 72 22.01 15.49 -3.59
N LYS A 73 21.25 15.42 -4.69
CA LYS A 73 20.62 16.60 -5.33
C LYS A 73 19.16 16.79 -4.91
N ASN A 74 18.72 16.12 -3.85
CA ASN A 74 17.32 16.07 -3.41
C ASN A 74 16.33 15.58 -4.49
N LYS A 75 16.81 14.80 -5.46
CA LYS A 75 15.93 14.18 -6.46
C LYS A 75 15.60 12.75 -6.08
N VAL A 76 14.42 12.33 -6.50
CA VAL A 76 13.88 11.00 -6.22
C VAL A 76 14.81 9.88 -6.66
N ASN A 77 15.12 8.96 -5.75
CA ASN A 77 15.84 7.73 -6.02
C ASN A 77 14.86 6.64 -6.47
N LEU A 78 14.71 6.45 -7.79
CA LEU A 78 13.79 5.47 -8.35
C LEU A 78 14.12 4.02 -7.95
N ASN A 79 15.40 3.70 -7.76
CA ASN A 79 15.79 2.36 -7.32
C ASN A 79 15.28 2.10 -5.89
N ALA A 80 15.44 3.07 -5.00
CA ALA A 80 14.92 2.97 -3.63
C ALA A 80 13.38 2.83 -3.63
N LEU A 81 12.68 3.61 -4.46
CA LEU A 81 11.22 3.50 -4.59
C LEU A 81 10.78 2.13 -5.12
N ASN A 82 11.44 1.61 -6.13
CA ASN A 82 11.09 0.29 -6.67
C ASN A 82 11.36 -0.85 -5.67
N ASN A 83 12.18 -0.62 -4.67
CA ASN A 83 12.55 -1.59 -3.64
C ASN A 83 12.11 -1.18 -2.22
N PHE A 84 11.18 -0.23 -2.08
CA PHE A 84 10.89 0.38 -0.78
C PHE A 84 10.41 -0.62 0.28
N ARG A 85 9.87 -1.75 -0.13
CA ARG A 85 9.43 -2.82 0.77
C ARG A 85 10.48 -3.92 1.01
N ASN A 86 11.63 -3.83 0.38
CA ASN A 86 12.75 -4.74 0.57
C ASN A 86 14.02 -4.02 1.00
N ASN A 87 13.93 -2.76 1.39
CA ASN A 87 15.07 -2.00 1.86
C ASN A 87 15.29 -2.27 3.36
N SER A 88 16.43 -2.87 3.71
CA SER A 88 16.79 -3.16 5.11
C SER A 88 17.14 -1.92 5.92
N GLU A 89 17.42 -0.80 5.24
CA GLU A 89 17.77 0.47 5.86
C GLU A 89 16.52 1.30 6.24
N THR A 90 15.36 0.94 5.67
CA THR A 90 14.12 1.61 6.05
C THR A 90 13.70 1.14 7.43
N LYS A 91 13.62 2.03 8.41
CA LYS A 91 13.05 1.67 9.72
C LYS A 91 11.62 1.21 9.51
N ALA A 92 11.31 0.07 10.09
CA ALA A 92 9.99 -0.54 10.03
C ALA A 92 8.89 0.41 10.52
N GLU A 93 9.22 1.33 11.39
CA GLU A 93 8.34 2.33 11.97
C GLU A 93 7.80 3.34 10.95
N ILE A 94 8.62 3.76 9.97
CA ILE A 94 8.17 4.69 8.92
C ILE A 94 7.20 4.02 7.94
N LEU A 95 7.43 2.73 7.65
CA LEU A 95 6.67 2.00 6.64
C LEU A 95 5.73 0.95 7.25
N GLU A 96 5.69 0.81 8.58
CA GLU A 96 5.08 -0.33 9.28
C GLU A 96 5.58 -1.67 8.73
N TYR A 97 6.82 -1.72 8.23
CA TYR A 97 7.29 -2.82 7.42
C TYR A 97 8.37 -3.63 8.13
N HIS A 98 7.98 -4.79 8.60
CA HIS A 98 8.92 -5.83 8.98
C HIS A 98 8.91 -6.91 7.92
N ASN A 99 10.02 -7.11 7.22
CA ASN A 99 10.20 -8.29 6.37
C ASN A 99 10.05 -9.54 7.22
N TYR A 100 8.84 -10.08 7.25
CA TYR A 100 8.55 -11.30 7.99
C TYR A 100 9.38 -12.47 7.44
N ILE A 101 9.55 -12.48 6.11
CA ILE A 101 10.50 -13.33 5.40
C ILE A 101 11.62 -12.45 4.87
N SER A 102 12.85 -12.86 5.05
CA SER A 102 14.03 -12.12 4.61
C SER A 102 15.04 -13.07 3.96
N SER A 103 15.75 -12.55 2.95
CA SER A 103 16.89 -13.26 2.35
C SER A 103 18.03 -13.53 3.36
N GLN A 104 18.09 -12.73 4.42
CA GLN A 104 19.07 -12.90 5.51
C GLN A 104 18.69 -14.02 6.50
N ASN A 105 17.44 -14.49 6.49
CA ASN A 105 17.01 -15.59 7.32
C ASN A 105 17.49 -16.93 6.73
N SER A 106 17.77 -17.92 7.60
CA SER A 106 17.96 -19.29 7.15
C SER A 106 16.69 -19.82 6.42
N LYS A 107 16.88 -20.77 5.48
CA LYS A 107 15.76 -21.42 4.77
C LYS A 107 14.74 -22.02 5.75
N PHE A 108 15.22 -22.63 6.82
CA PHE A 108 14.38 -23.21 7.87
C PHE A 108 13.54 -22.15 8.57
N LYS A 109 14.14 -21.02 8.97
CA LYS A 109 13.42 -19.91 9.60
C LYS A 109 12.33 -19.34 8.70
N ASN A 110 12.63 -19.14 7.41
CA ASN A 110 11.64 -18.68 6.43
C ASN A 110 10.51 -19.71 6.24
N MET A 111 10.82 -21.00 6.23
CA MET A 111 9.82 -22.07 6.16
C MET A 111 8.86 -22.03 7.36
N VAL A 112 9.39 -21.96 8.58
CA VAL A 112 8.58 -21.88 9.82
C VAL A 112 7.67 -20.63 9.77
N LYS A 113 8.21 -19.48 9.39
CA LYS A 113 7.43 -18.25 9.24
C LYS A 113 6.34 -18.38 8.17
N SER A 114 6.64 -19.02 7.05
CA SER A 114 5.64 -19.26 6.00
C SER A 114 4.51 -20.15 6.49
N LEU A 115 4.81 -21.21 7.21
CA LEU A 115 3.80 -22.09 7.83
C LEU A 115 2.95 -21.35 8.85
N SER A 116 3.55 -20.45 9.65
CA SER A 116 2.81 -19.59 10.59
C SER A 116 1.82 -18.68 9.87
N LEU A 117 2.20 -18.11 8.73
CA LEU A 117 1.30 -17.29 7.89
C LEU A 117 0.15 -18.09 7.31
N VAL A 118 0.42 -19.32 6.84
CA VAL A 118 -0.62 -20.23 6.35
C VAL A 118 -1.60 -20.59 7.47
N ASN A 119 -1.09 -20.87 8.68
CA ASN A 119 -1.94 -21.14 9.83
C ASN A 119 -2.80 -19.91 10.20
N LEU A 120 -2.21 -18.70 10.18
CA LEU A 120 -2.95 -17.45 10.41
C LEU A 120 -4.03 -17.25 9.34
N TYR A 121 -3.72 -17.51 8.06
CA TYR A 121 -4.70 -17.47 6.98
C TYR A 121 -5.90 -18.37 7.27
N HIS A 122 -5.67 -19.62 7.69
CA HIS A 122 -6.76 -20.55 8.02
C HIS A 122 -7.57 -20.09 9.23
N LYS A 123 -6.93 -19.61 10.28
CA LYS A 123 -7.64 -19.06 11.45
C LYS A 123 -8.52 -17.87 11.09
N LEU A 124 -8.04 -17.01 10.20
CA LEU A 124 -8.81 -15.85 9.75
C LEU A 124 -9.94 -16.23 8.79
N SER A 125 -9.83 -17.34 8.05
CA SER A 125 -10.87 -17.77 7.11
C SER A 125 -12.23 -18.04 7.76
N ASP A 126 -12.25 -18.29 9.07
CA ASP A 126 -13.48 -18.48 9.84
C ASP A 126 -14.13 -17.16 10.29
N HIS A 127 -13.42 -16.04 10.18
CA HIS A 127 -13.81 -14.72 10.71
C HIS A 127 -13.92 -13.63 9.64
N ILE A 128 -13.39 -13.87 8.46
CA ILE A 128 -13.33 -12.91 7.35
C ILE A 128 -14.21 -13.42 6.20
N ASP A 129 -14.84 -12.50 5.46
CA ASP A 129 -15.45 -12.85 4.18
C ASP A 129 -14.39 -13.50 3.25
N LEU A 130 -14.68 -14.72 2.81
CA LEU A 130 -13.73 -15.50 2.02
C LEU A 130 -13.38 -14.85 0.68
N ASN A 131 -14.28 -14.04 0.11
CA ASN A 131 -14.00 -13.33 -1.13
C ASN A 131 -12.98 -12.21 -0.86
N ILE A 132 -13.15 -11.46 0.24
CA ILE A 132 -12.16 -10.46 0.66
C ILE A 132 -10.82 -11.12 0.95
N LEU A 133 -10.81 -12.21 1.69
CA LEU A 133 -9.57 -12.92 2.01
C LEU A 133 -8.85 -13.40 0.74
N ARG A 134 -9.61 -13.95 -0.22
CA ARG A 134 -9.06 -14.42 -1.51
C ARG A 134 -8.57 -13.29 -2.41
N MET A 135 -9.21 -12.12 -2.37
CA MET A 135 -8.75 -10.94 -3.11
C MET A 135 -7.57 -10.23 -2.45
N SER A 136 -7.31 -10.53 -1.17
CA SER A 136 -6.23 -9.90 -0.42
C SER A 136 -4.93 -10.64 -0.67
N SER A 137 -4.15 -10.16 -1.62
CA SER A 137 -2.79 -10.62 -1.94
C SER A 137 -1.82 -9.45 -1.86
N GLU A 138 -0.61 -9.69 -1.37
CA GLU A 138 0.42 -8.66 -1.42
C GLU A 138 0.78 -8.30 -2.86
N SER A 139 0.93 -7.02 -3.09
CA SER A 139 1.48 -6.49 -4.34
C SER A 139 2.96 -6.86 -4.46
N GLU A 140 3.46 -7.01 -5.67
CA GLU A 140 4.90 -7.14 -5.91
C GLU A 140 5.62 -5.78 -5.99
N ILE A 141 4.85 -4.69 -6.05
CA ILE A 141 5.39 -3.34 -6.12
C ILE A 141 6.13 -3.03 -4.82
N GLY A 142 7.33 -2.47 -4.94
CA GLY A 142 8.22 -2.24 -3.81
C GLY A 142 9.05 -3.46 -3.43
N ASN A 143 9.01 -4.54 -4.24
CA ASN A 143 9.84 -5.73 -4.13
C ASN A 143 9.69 -6.48 -2.78
N ASP A 144 8.44 -6.71 -2.36
CA ASP A 144 8.14 -7.41 -1.12
C ASP A 144 8.45 -8.91 -1.20
N LEU A 145 9.11 -9.44 -0.18
CA LEU A 145 9.41 -10.87 -0.06
C LEU A 145 8.28 -11.56 0.70
N CYS A 146 7.41 -12.25 -0.02
CA CYS A 146 6.26 -12.94 0.55
C CYS A 146 6.18 -14.41 0.11
N PRO A 147 5.80 -15.32 1.01
CA PRO A 147 5.46 -16.68 0.61
C PRO A 147 4.18 -16.67 -0.21
N GLN A 148 4.07 -17.66 -1.09
CA GLN A 148 2.86 -17.89 -1.86
C GLN A 148 2.05 -19.07 -1.26
N TYR A 149 0.76 -18.86 -1.14
CA TYR A 149 -0.18 -19.89 -0.72
C TYR A 149 -1.49 -19.75 -1.50
N ARG A 150 -1.94 -20.82 -2.15
CA ARG A 150 -3.15 -20.83 -3.00
C ARG A 150 -3.20 -19.70 -4.03
N GLY A 151 -2.05 -19.39 -4.64
CA GLY A 151 -1.93 -18.31 -5.63
C GLY A 151 -1.88 -16.90 -5.05
N GLN A 152 -1.92 -16.75 -3.73
CA GLN A 152 -1.84 -15.45 -3.05
C GLN A 152 -0.46 -15.26 -2.41
N ARG A 153 0.01 -14.04 -2.43
CA ARG A 153 1.21 -13.61 -1.70
C ARG A 153 0.79 -13.18 -0.30
N LEU A 154 1.30 -13.85 0.73
CA LEU A 154 0.87 -13.65 2.10
C LEU A 154 1.89 -12.85 2.91
N SER A 155 1.40 -11.89 3.68
CA SER A 155 2.12 -11.24 4.78
C SER A 155 1.18 -11.09 5.97
N VAL A 156 1.72 -10.85 7.16
CA VAL A 156 0.89 -10.52 8.35
C VAL A 156 0.03 -9.31 8.06
N ARG A 157 0.59 -8.33 7.35
CA ARG A 157 -0.09 -7.07 7.02
C ARG A 157 -1.25 -7.28 6.07
N ILE A 158 -1.07 -8.05 4.98
CA ILE A 158 -2.17 -8.29 4.04
C ILE A 158 -3.33 -9.03 4.72
N LEU A 159 -3.03 -9.96 5.62
CA LEU A 159 -4.05 -10.66 6.40
C LEU A 159 -4.77 -9.71 7.38
N ARG A 160 -4.04 -8.79 8.00
CA ARG A 160 -4.62 -7.72 8.84
C ARG A 160 -5.52 -6.79 8.02
N TYR A 161 -5.09 -6.39 6.83
CA TYR A 161 -5.89 -5.55 5.94
C TYR A 161 -7.13 -6.28 5.42
N ALA A 162 -7.05 -7.57 5.14
CA ALA A 162 -8.21 -8.40 4.80
C ALA A 162 -9.23 -8.40 5.94
N TYR A 163 -8.76 -8.54 7.18
CA TYR A 163 -9.61 -8.46 8.37
C TYR A 163 -10.28 -7.08 8.48
N TYR A 164 -9.53 -5.99 8.34
CA TYR A 164 -10.08 -4.65 8.40
C TYR A 164 -11.11 -4.41 7.29
N ALA A 165 -10.83 -4.79 6.06
CA ALA A 165 -11.75 -4.68 4.95
C ALA A 165 -13.06 -5.45 5.19
N SER A 166 -12.96 -6.66 5.74
CA SER A 166 -14.12 -7.47 6.12
C SER A 166 -14.93 -6.80 7.23
N GLN A 167 -14.28 -6.22 8.26
CA GLN A 167 -14.97 -5.50 9.32
C GLN A 167 -15.66 -4.23 8.80
N ILE A 168 -15.02 -3.48 7.90
CA ILE A 168 -15.62 -2.30 7.25
C ILE A 168 -16.86 -2.73 6.48
N GLN A 169 -16.77 -3.77 5.65
CA GLN A 169 -17.91 -4.25 4.88
C GLN A 169 -19.08 -4.71 5.78
N LYS A 170 -18.76 -5.41 6.88
CA LYS A 170 -19.76 -5.95 7.82
C LYS A 170 -20.45 -4.87 8.66
N ASN A 171 -19.70 -3.84 9.06
CA ASN A 171 -20.17 -2.85 10.03
C ASN A 171 -20.55 -1.50 9.41
N THR A 172 -20.52 -1.38 8.10
CA THR A 172 -20.92 -0.16 7.39
C THR A 172 -21.99 -0.45 6.35
N ASN A 173 -22.71 0.59 5.93
CA ASN A 173 -23.69 0.51 4.84
C ASN A 173 -23.07 0.79 3.48
N LEU A 174 -21.74 0.66 3.35
CA LEU A 174 -21.05 0.86 2.09
C LEU A 174 -21.46 -0.21 1.07
N LYS A 175 -21.97 0.23 -0.07
CA LYS A 175 -22.29 -0.66 -1.20
C LYS A 175 -21.17 -0.61 -2.23
N THR A 176 -20.78 -1.78 -2.73
CA THR A 176 -19.65 -1.93 -3.67
C THR A 176 -19.84 -1.15 -4.97
N ASN A 177 -21.08 -1.00 -5.42
CA ASN A 177 -21.42 -0.32 -6.69
C ASN A 177 -21.76 1.17 -6.52
N ASN A 178 -21.67 1.71 -5.31
CA ASN A 178 -21.97 3.12 -5.08
C ASN A 178 -20.71 3.97 -5.16
N LYS A 179 -20.89 5.21 -5.59
CA LYS A 179 -19.86 6.26 -5.53
C LYS A 179 -19.78 6.78 -4.10
N ASN A 180 -18.96 6.14 -3.27
CA ASN A 180 -18.68 6.60 -1.92
C ASN A 180 -17.40 7.44 -1.90
N THR A 181 -17.22 8.26 -0.87
CA THR A 181 -15.91 8.83 -0.52
C THR A 181 -15.45 8.15 0.76
N ILE A 182 -14.29 7.48 0.70
CA ILE A 182 -13.69 6.75 1.81
C ILE A 182 -12.42 7.49 2.21
N ILE A 183 -12.34 7.88 3.49
CA ILE A 183 -11.19 8.61 4.04
C ILE A 183 -10.40 7.65 4.91
N ASP A 184 -9.11 7.49 4.58
CA ASP A 184 -8.14 6.65 5.28
C ASP A 184 -7.15 7.57 6.02
N ILE A 185 -7.34 7.73 7.33
CA ILE A 185 -6.49 8.58 8.17
C ILE A 185 -5.36 7.73 8.74
N GLY A 186 -4.12 8.13 8.48
CA GLY A 186 -2.95 7.33 8.80
C GLY A 186 -2.79 6.14 7.84
N GLY A 187 -3.17 6.32 6.56
CA GLY A 187 -3.22 5.25 5.56
C GLY A 187 -1.86 4.69 5.13
N GLY A 188 -0.76 5.23 5.67
CA GLY A 188 0.60 4.80 5.35
C GLY A 188 0.88 4.89 3.84
N TYR A 189 1.53 3.87 3.29
CA TYR A 189 1.77 3.81 1.84
C TYR A 189 0.54 3.39 1.00
N GLY A 190 -0.66 3.34 1.58
CA GLY A 190 -1.91 3.06 0.87
C GLY A 190 -2.26 1.57 0.73
N GLY A 191 -1.67 0.70 1.55
CA GLY A 191 -1.88 -0.75 1.43
C GLY A 191 -3.32 -1.19 1.70
N LEU A 192 -3.98 -0.65 2.73
CA LEU A 192 -5.40 -0.90 3.02
C LEU A 192 -6.29 -0.27 1.94
N SER A 193 -6.03 0.98 1.59
CA SER A 193 -6.76 1.69 0.52
C SER A 193 -6.71 0.95 -0.81
N ARG A 194 -5.59 0.28 -1.15
CA ARG A 194 -5.49 -0.60 -2.33
C ARG A 194 -6.50 -1.74 -2.29
N ILE A 195 -6.63 -2.43 -1.15
CA ILE A 195 -7.57 -3.54 -1.01
C ILE A 195 -9.01 -3.05 -1.08
N LEU A 196 -9.31 -1.99 -0.34
CA LEU A 196 -10.65 -1.39 -0.34
C LEU A 196 -11.04 -0.86 -1.72
N LYS A 197 -10.09 -0.30 -2.50
CA LYS A 197 -10.36 0.15 -3.88
C LYS A 197 -10.71 -1.00 -4.81
N ASN A 198 -10.17 -2.20 -4.60
CA ASN A 198 -10.57 -3.40 -5.35
C ASN A 198 -11.98 -3.90 -4.98
N ILE A 199 -12.45 -3.61 -3.77
CA ILE A 199 -13.81 -3.95 -3.32
C ILE A 199 -14.82 -2.88 -3.75
N TYR A 200 -14.45 -1.60 -3.59
CA TYR A 200 -15.31 -0.44 -3.84
C TYR A 200 -14.82 0.33 -5.08
N LEU A 201 -14.94 -0.29 -6.25
CA LEU A 201 -14.35 0.17 -7.52
C LEU A 201 -14.76 1.59 -7.91
N GLU A 202 -16.03 1.98 -7.65
CA GLU A 202 -16.58 3.27 -8.01
C GLU A 202 -16.33 4.38 -6.96
N SER A 203 -15.78 4.00 -5.82
CA SER A 203 -15.55 4.94 -4.71
C SER A 203 -14.28 5.76 -4.92
N THR A 204 -14.30 7.00 -4.43
CA THR A 204 -13.12 7.86 -4.29
C THR A 204 -12.45 7.59 -2.95
N PHE A 205 -11.12 7.48 -2.95
CA PHE A 205 -10.33 7.31 -1.74
C PHE A 205 -9.53 8.56 -1.46
N VAL A 206 -9.55 9.01 -0.20
CA VAL A 206 -8.75 10.13 0.28
C VAL A 206 -7.85 9.60 1.39
N ILE A 207 -6.54 9.68 1.20
CA ILE A 207 -5.54 9.26 2.18
C ILE A 207 -4.98 10.51 2.85
N ILE A 208 -5.13 10.59 4.17
CA ILE A 208 -4.56 11.67 4.97
C ILE A 208 -3.38 11.11 5.74
N GLU A 209 -2.19 11.61 5.42
CA GLU A 209 -0.95 11.07 5.94
C GLU A 209 0.17 12.12 5.92
N LEU A 210 1.31 11.81 6.53
CA LEU A 210 2.52 12.63 6.43
C LEU A 210 3.00 12.76 4.99
N PRO A 211 3.63 13.87 4.61
CA PRO A 211 4.09 14.10 3.23
C PRO A 211 4.96 12.97 2.68
N GLU A 212 5.81 12.39 3.51
CA GLU A 212 6.68 11.26 3.16
C GLU A 212 5.87 10.03 2.76
N LEU A 213 4.85 9.72 3.52
CA LEU A 213 3.98 8.57 3.28
C LEU A 213 2.99 8.84 2.16
N CYS A 214 2.48 10.08 2.01
CA CYS A 214 1.72 10.49 0.82
C CYS A 214 2.53 10.33 -0.46
N PHE A 215 3.82 10.66 -0.44
CA PHE A 215 4.73 10.44 -1.56
C PHE A 215 4.81 8.95 -1.94
N LEU A 216 5.05 8.07 -0.95
CA LEU A 216 5.09 6.62 -1.18
C LEU A 216 3.74 6.05 -1.61
N ALA A 217 2.64 6.50 -0.97
CA ALA A 217 1.29 6.06 -1.32
C ALA A 217 0.95 6.40 -2.77
N THR A 218 1.28 7.62 -3.20
CA THR A 218 1.02 8.06 -4.57
C THR A 218 1.80 7.22 -5.58
N PHE A 219 3.08 6.95 -5.32
CA PHE A 219 3.90 6.08 -6.16
C PHE A 219 3.33 4.65 -6.20
N PHE A 220 3.08 4.06 -5.04
CA PHE A 220 2.60 2.69 -4.90
C PHE A 220 1.24 2.49 -5.59
N LEU A 221 0.28 3.37 -5.29
CA LEU A 221 -1.06 3.27 -5.84
C LEU A 221 -1.11 3.54 -7.33
N LYS A 222 -0.27 4.44 -7.85
CA LYS A 222 -0.18 4.67 -9.30
C LYS A 222 0.31 3.42 -10.03
N LYS A 223 1.26 2.70 -9.44
CA LYS A 223 1.71 1.40 -9.94
C LYS A 223 0.63 0.32 -9.84
N CYS A 224 -0.13 0.28 -8.73
CA CYS A 224 -1.22 -0.68 -8.55
C CYS A 224 -2.41 -0.41 -9.48
N PHE A 225 -2.66 0.85 -9.81
CA PHE A 225 -3.84 1.29 -10.56
C PHE A 225 -3.44 2.25 -11.70
N PRO A 226 -2.73 1.77 -12.73
CA PRO A 226 -2.19 2.63 -13.78
C PRO A 226 -3.28 3.45 -14.50
N ASN A 227 -4.46 2.86 -14.67
CA ASN A 227 -5.58 3.47 -15.38
C ASN A 227 -6.49 4.36 -14.50
N LYS A 228 -6.19 4.47 -13.20
CA LYS A 228 -6.96 5.31 -12.28
C LYS A 228 -6.36 6.70 -12.14
N LYS A 229 -7.22 7.68 -11.85
CA LYS A 229 -6.81 9.06 -11.62
C LYS A 229 -6.31 9.20 -10.19
N ILE A 230 -5.00 9.17 -10.01
CA ILE A 230 -4.34 9.31 -8.72
C ILE A 230 -3.63 10.67 -8.68
N GLY A 231 -3.69 11.33 -7.56
CA GLY A 231 -3.01 12.59 -7.35
C GLY A 231 -2.83 12.91 -5.88
N THR A 232 -2.02 13.89 -5.61
CA THR A 232 -1.79 14.44 -4.28
C THR A 232 -2.33 15.86 -4.23
N LEU A 233 -2.79 16.25 -3.06
CA LEU A 233 -3.12 17.63 -2.74
C LEU A 233 -2.04 18.16 -1.80
N SER A 234 -1.52 19.32 -2.12
CA SER A 234 -0.57 20.05 -1.25
C SER A 234 -1.26 21.12 -0.41
N ASP A 235 -2.56 21.36 -0.64
CA ASP A 235 -3.29 22.43 0.01
C ASP A 235 -4.81 22.17 -0.06
N PHE A 236 -5.53 22.66 0.95
CA PHE A 236 -6.98 22.50 1.09
C PHE A 236 -7.78 23.23 0.00
N SER A 237 -7.22 24.25 -0.64
CA SER A 237 -7.88 24.94 -1.76
C SER A 237 -8.16 24.00 -2.95
N GLN A 238 -7.44 22.89 -3.02
CA GLN A 238 -7.59 21.88 -4.07
C GLN A 238 -8.67 20.82 -3.78
N LEU A 239 -9.38 20.91 -2.64
CA LEU A 239 -10.40 19.91 -2.25
C LEU A 239 -11.49 19.72 -3.30
N GLN A 240 -11.86 20.76 -4.02
CA GLN A 240 -12.85 20.66 -5.12
C GLN A 240 -12.39 19.72 -6.25
N SER A 241 -11.08 19.44 -6.35
CA SER A 241 -10.54 18.52 -7.35
C SER A 241 -10.68 17.05 -6.97
N ILE A 242 -11.04 16.73 -5.72
CA ILE A 242 -11.15 15.35 -5.21
C ILE A 242 -12.17 14.55 -6.01
N THR A 243 -13.33 15.14 -6.32
CA THR A 243 -14.40 14.46 -7.05
C THR A 243 -14.02 14.02 -8.47
N LYS A 244 -12.90 14.54 -8.98
CA LYS A 244 -12.37 14.20 -10.30
C LYS A 244 -11.30 13.11 -10.24
N LYS A 245 -11.00 12.59 -9.07
CA LYS A 245 -9.92 11.62 -8.84
C LYS A 245 -10.48 10.32 -8.24
N ASP A 246 -9.81 9.24 -8.50
CA ASP A 246 -10.11 7.94 -7.91
C ASP A 246 -9.43 7.77 -6.54
N ILE A 247 -8.24 8.35 -6.39
CA ILE A 247 -7.44 8.33 -5.16
C ILE A 247 -6.69 9.67 -5.02
N VAL A 248 -6.70 10.21 -3.83
CA VAL A 248 -6.05 11.48 -3.49
C VAL A 248 -5.23 11.32 -2.22
#